data_239e4a0bc9fd2f2179a20a4384f1ca0c
#
_entry.id   239e4a0bc9fd2f2179a20a4384f1ca0c
#
_cell.length_a   1.000
_cell.length_b   1.000
_cell.length_c   1.000
_cell.angle_alpha   90.00
_cell.angle_beta   90.00
_cell.angle_gamma   90.00
#
_symmetry.space_group_name_H-M   'P 1'
#
loop_
_entity.id
_entity.type
_entity.pdbx_description
1 polymer ?
#
loop_
_entity_poly.entity_id
_entity_poly.type
_entity_poly.pdbx_seq_one_letter_code
_entity_poly.pdbx_strand_id
1 'polypeptide(L)'
;MLNKYLKLLIIFFISTSVSKAELIKPNSSIQPAEVVKIQLLGLQKNNEKFKDSGIEQTWNFAHPNNKRATGPLERFKKMIKGNNYQMMINHLSHTITQTRSGDSWVHFEVILLDKEKTYHKFNWQVEKYSGDGPLNNCWLTTMVSSPEPLGSSI
;
A
#
# COMPACT_ATOMS: atom_id res chain seq x y z
N MET A 1 -57.18 -16.50 41.01
CA MET A 1 -56.97 -15.83 39.71
C MET A 1 -55.49 -15.48 39.63
N LEU A 2 -54.73 -16.19 38.82
CA LEU A 2 -53.27 -16.06 38.78
C LEU A 2 -52.91 -15.33 37.44
N ASN A 3 -52.58 -14.04 37.56
CA ASN A 3 -52.14 -13.26 36.40
C ASN A 3 -50.64 -13.55 36.14
N LYS A 4 -50.36 -14.36 35.12
CA LYS A 4 -49.00 -14.59 34.61
C LYS A 4 -48.60 -13.45 33.70
N TYR A 5 -47.82 -12.52 34.19
CA TYR A 5 -47.08 -11.56 33.36
C TYR A 5 -45.92 -12.28 32.68
N LEU A 6 -46.11 -12.63 31.42
CA LEU A 6 -45.07 -13.14 30.54
C LEU A 6 -44.20 -11.96 30.12
N LYS A 7 -43.04 -11.77 30.80
CA LYS A 7 -42.06 -10.80 30.35
C LYS A 7 -41.33 -11.36 29.11
N LEU A 8 -41.73 -10.86 27.93
CA LEU A 8 -41.03 -11.14 26.69
C LEU A 8 -39.69 -10.40 26.71
N LEU A 9 -38.60 -11.14 26.97
CA LEU A 9 -37.22 -10.61 26.88
C LEU A 9 -36.83 -10.55 25.41
N ILE A 10 -36.97 -9.38 24.78
CA ILE A 10 -36.45 -9.14 23.43
C ILE A 10 -34.94 -8.98 23.55
N ILE A 11 -34.19 -10.03 23.25
CA ILE A 11 -32.74 -9.97 23.09
C ILE A 11 -32.45 -9.32 21.74
N PHE A 12 -32.08 -8.06 21.79
CA PHE A 12 -31.59 -7.34 20.61
C PHE A 12 -30.17 -7.84 20.29
N PHE A 13 -30.04 -8.74 19.33
CA PHE A 13 -28.74 -9.11 18.78
C PHE A 13 -28.23 -7.91 17.97
N ILE A 14 -27.38 -7.08 18.58
CA ILE A 14 -26.62 -6.08 17.86
C ILE A 14 -25.53 -6.84 17.10
N SER A 15 -25.78 -7.18 15.85
CA SER A 15 -24.75 -7.65 14.92
C SER A 15 -23.80 -6.49 14.66
N THR A 16 -22.71 -6.41 15.42
CA THR A 16 -21.61 -5.53 15.09
C THR A 16 -20.90 -6.11 13.87
N SER A 17 -21.31 -5.68 12.69
CA SER A 17 -20.52 -5.89 11.48
C SER A 17 -19.20 -5.15 11.66
N VAL A 18 -18.12 -5.89 11.93
CA VAL A 18 -16.77 -5.36 11.88
C VAL A 18 -16.49 -5.01 10.41
N SER A 19 -16.73 -3.75 10.06
CA SER A 19 -16.34 -3.23 8.75
C SER A 19 -14.81 -3.28 8.67
N LYS A 20 -14.27 -4.21 7.87
CA LYS A 20 -12.84 -4.23 7.55
C LYS A 20 -12.54 -2.91 6.84
N ALA A 21 -11.67 -2.09 7.41
CA ALA A 21 -11.31 -0.80 6.84
C ALA A 21 -10.82 -0.98 5.39
N GLU A 22 -11.51 -0.35 4.45
CA GLU A 22 -11.30 -0.57 3.03
C GLU A 22 -9.98 0.06 2.57
N LEU A 23 -9.23 -0.66 1.72
CA LEU A 23 -8.04 -0.15 1.06
C LEU A 23 -8.43 0.69 -0.15
N ILE A 24 -7.58 1.67 -0.48
CA ILE A 24 -7.74 2.47 -1.70
C ILE A 24 -7.52 1.57 -2.91
N LYS A 25 -8.44 1.64 -3.88
CA LYS A 25 -8.34 0.90 -5.14
C LYS A 25 -7.85 1.82 -6.26
N PRO A 26 -7.05 1.32 -7.20
CA PRO A 26 -6.68 2.07 -8.39
C PRO A 26 -7.91 2.56 -9.15
N ASN A 27 -7.85 3.78 -9.63
CA ASN A 27 -8.79 4.35 -10.59
C ASN A 27 -8.07 5.38 -11.47
N SER A 28 -8.66 5.74 -12.59
CA SER A 28 -8.03 6.59 -13.61
C SER A 28 -7.82 8.05 -13.19
N SER A 29 -8.41 8.50 -12.09
CA SER A 29 -8.23 9.87 -11.57
C SER A 29 -6.99 10.04 -10.70
N ILE A 30 -6.43 8.94 -10.18
CA ILE A 30 -5.25 8.97 -9.31
C ILE A 30 -4.00 9.20 -10.16
N GLN A 31 -3.28 10.29 -9.86
CA GLN A 31 -2.10 10.69 -10.60
C GLN A 31 -0.84 9.90 -10.18
N PRO A 32 0.22 9.82 -11.01
CA PRO A 32 1.41 9.00 -10.74
C PRO A 32 2.06 9.24 -9.38
N ALA A 33 2.27 10.50 -9.00
CA ALA A 33 2.86 10.84 -7.70
C ALA A 33 1.98 10.43 -6.52
N GLU A 34 0.66 10.49 -6.70
CA GLU A 34 -0.30 10.05 -5.68
C GLU A 34 -0.28 8.52 -5.50
N VAL A 35 -0.04 7.76 -6.58
CA VAL A 35 0.16 6.29 -6.50
C VAL A 35 1.34 5.97 -5.58
N VAL A 36 2.49 6.59 -5.81
CA VAL A 36 3.70 6.38 -4.98
C VAL A 36 3.42 6.80 -3.53
N LYS A 37 2.76 7.93 -3.32
CA LYS A 37 2.39 8.41 -1.99
C LYS A 37 1.44 7.46 -1.24
N ILE A 38 0.41 6.94 -1.90
CA ILE A 38 -0.51 5.94 -1.31
C ILE A 38 0.25 4.70 -0.87
N GLN A 39 1.16 4.19 -1.69
CA GLN A 39 1.97 3.02 -1.36
C GLN A 39 2.91 3.30 -0.18
N LEU A 40 3.63 4.42 -0.19
CA LEU A 40 4.56 4.78 0.89
C LEU A 40 3.85 5.08 2.21
N LEU A 41 2.73 5.79 2.20
CA LEU A 41 1.92 6.02 3.40
C LEU A 41 1.34 4.72 3.95
N GLY A 42 0.94 3.79 3.08
CA GLY A 42 0.52 2.46 3.47
C GLY A 42 1.63 1.71 4.22
N LEU A 43 2.83 1.66 3.64
CA LEU A 43 3.99 1.01 4.26
C LEU A 43 4.45 1.71 5.55
N GLN A 44 4.37 3.04 5.61
CA GLN A 44 4.69 3.82 6.82
C GLN A 44 3.75 3.47 7.99
N LYS A 45 2.52 3.11 7.70
CA LYS A 45 1.49 2.75 8.68
C LYS A 45 0.99 1.32 8.45
N ASN A 46 1.93 0.39 8.32
CA ASN A 46 1.65 -0.95 7.77
C ASN A 46 0.50 -1.70 8.44
N ASN A 47 0.32 -1.56 9.76
CA ASN A 47 -0.71 -2.30 10.50
C ASN A 47 -1.86 -1.40 10.99
N GLU A 48 -2.02 -0.19 10.47
CA GLU A 48 -3.00 0.78 10.98
C GLU A 48 -4.45 0.30 10.83
N LYS A 49 -4.77 -0.32 9.70
CA LYS A 49 -6.13 -0.79 9.42
C LYS A 49 -6.33 -2.26 9.85
N PHE A 50 -5.37 -3.09 9.56
CA PHE A 50 -5.26 -4.49 9.94
C PHE A 50 -3.84 -4.96 9.67
N LYS A 51 -3.48 -6.18 10.12
CA LYS A 51 -2.14 -6.74 9.93
C LYS A 51 -1.74 -6.76 8.45
N ASP A 52 -0.60 -6.15 8.12
CA ASP A 52 -0.04 -6.01 6.76
C ASP A 52 -0.90 -5.19 5.78
N SER A 53 -1.83 -4.38 6.29
CA SER A 53 -2.70 -3.56 5.44
C SER A 53 -1.93 -2.61 4.51
N GLY A 54 -0.77 -2.10 4.94
CA GLY A 54 0.08 -1.25 4.12
C GLY A 54 0.76 -2.00 2.98
N ILE A 55 1.20 -3.24 3.22
CA ILE A 55 1.74 -4.10 2.16
C ILE A 55 0.64 -4.46 1.16
N GLU A 56 -0.58 -4.78 1.62
CA GLU A 56 -1.72 -5.03 0.74
C GLU A 56 -2.12 -3.77 -0.05
N GLN A 57 -2.07 -2.59 0.56
CA GLN A 57 -2.28 -1.32 -0.14
C GLN A 57 -1.26 -1.12 -1.26
N THR A 58 0.00 -1.42 -0.99
CA THR A 58 1.07 -1.37 -1.99
C THR A 58 0.84 -2.36 -3.12
N TRP A 59 0.42 -3.58 -2.80
CA TRP A 59 0.05 -4.61 -3.76
C TRP A 59 -1.09 -4.19 -4.68
N ASN A 60 -2.10 -3.48 -4.17
CA ASN A 60 -3.23 -3.02 -4.97
C ASN A 60 -2.80 -2.14 -6.14
N PHE A 61 -1.76 -1.33 -5.97
CA PHE A 61 -1.22 -0.43 -6.98
C PHE A 61 -0.06 -1.02 -7.79
N ALA A 62 0.29 -2.28 -7.59
CA ALA A 62 1.27 -2.95 -8.44
C ALA A 62 0.68 -3.29 -9.81
N HIS A 63 1.44 -2.97 -10.87
CA HIS A 63 1.07 -3.31 -12.25
C HIS A 63 0.90 -4.83 -12.41
N PRO A 64 -0.01 -5.32 -13.27
CA PRO A 64 -0.19 -6.76 -13.51
C PRO A 64 1.11 -7.53 -13.82
N ASN A 65 2.02 -6.93 -14.58
CA ASN A 65 3.34 -7.53 -14.86
C ASN A 65 4.19 -7.67 -13.60
N ASN A 66 4.19 -6.64 -12.74
CA ASN A 66 4.87 -6.68 -11.45
C ASN A 66 4.24 -7.74 -10.54
N LYS A 67 2.92 -7.84 -10.50
CA LYS A 67 2.22 -8.88 -9.74
C LYS A 67 2.56 -10.29 -10.20
N ARG A 68 2.71 -10.51 -11.50
CA ARG A 68 3.17 -11.83 -12.03
C ARG A 68 4.59 -12.17 -11.57
N ALA A 69 5.48 -11.19 -11.52
CA ALA A 69 6.87 -11.39 -11.11
C ALA A 69 7.03 -11.59 -9.59
N THR A 70 6.25 -10.87 -8.79
CA THR A 70 6.42 -10.80 -7.33
C THR A 70 5.36 -11.55 -6.53
N GLY A 71 4.24 -11.91 -7.15
CA GLY A 71 3.11 -12.58 -6.52
C GLY A 71 3.26 -14.08 -6.34
N PRO A 72 2.27 -14.72 -5.73
CA PRO A 72 1.03 -14.14 -5.18
C PRO A 72 1.25 -13.22 -3.97
N LEU A 73 0.17 -12.61 -3.45
CA LEU A 73 0.23 -11.63 -2.35
C LEU A 73 1.07 -12.11 -1.15
N GLU A 74 0.95 -13.35 -0.75
CA GLU A 74 1.72 -13.88 0.39
C GLU A 74 3.23 -13.94 0.11
N ARG A 75 3.64 -14.20 -1.14
CA ARG A 75 5.03 -14.10 -1.56
C ARG A 75 5.50 -12.65 -1.56
N PHE A 76 4.67 -11.73 -2.05
CA PHE A 76 4.95 -10.30 -2.01
C PHE A 76 5.13 -9.79 -0.58
N LYS A 77 4.26 -10.21 0.36
CA LYS A 77 4.41 -9.88 1.79
C LYS A 77 5.76 -10.34 2.35
N LYS A 78 6.18 -11.57 2.02
CA LYS A 78 7.50 -12.09 2.44
C LYS A 78 8.65 -11.28 1.83
N MET A 79 8.53 -10.89 0.57
CA MET A 79 9.53 -10.08 -0.12
C MET A 79 9.69 -8.70 0.53
N ILE A 80 8.59 -8.00 0.82
CA ILE A 80 8.61 -6.69 1.48
C ILE A 80 9.19 -6.78 2.91
N LYS A 81 8.92 -7.86 3.62
CA LYS A 81 9.49 -8.12 4.96
C LYS A 81 10.94 -8.60 4.93
N GLY A 82 11.46 -8.89 3.77
CA GLY A 82 12.85 -9.34 3.59
C GLY A 82 13.87 -8.20 3.60
N ASN A 83 15.14 -8.56 3.57
CA ASN A 83 16.27 -7.63 3.78
C ASN A 83 16.33 -6.44 2.82
N ASN A 84 15.79 -6.60 1.59
CA ASN A 84 15.86 -5.54 0.59
C ASN A 84 14.79 -4.47 0.74
N TYR A 85 13.69 -4.73 1.46
CA TYR A 85 12.56 -3.80 1.51
C TYR A 85 11.99 -3.56 2.91
N GLN A 86 12.43 -4.31 3.93
CA GLN A 86 11.88 -4.21 5.29
C GLN A 86 12.02 -2.80 5.89
N MET A 87 13.02 -2.01 5.47
CA MET A 87 13.22 -0.63 5.92
C MET A 87 12.08 0.31 5.50
N MET A 88 11.28 -0.08 4.51
CA MET A 88 10.09 0.67 4.12
C MET A 88 8.95 0.54 5.15
N ILE A 89 8.90 -0.57 5.90
CA ILE A 89 7.83 -0.85 6.85
C ILE A 89 8.03 0.02 8.09
N ASN A 90 7.00 0.81 8.42
CA ASN A 90 6.99 1.72 9.57
C ASN A 90 8.15 2.72 9.56
N HIS A 91 8.59 3.15 8.37
CA HIS A 91 9.60 4.19 8.23
C HIS A 91 9.14 5.53 8.83
N LEU A 92 10.09 6.40 9.16
CA LEU A 92 9.81 7.66 9.85
C LEU A 92 9.31 8.76 8.91
N SER A 93 9.97 8.90 7.76
CA SER A 93 9.62 9.92 6.76
C SER A 93 10.07 9.52 5.37
N HIS A 94 9.52 10.17 4.37
CA HIS A 94 9.95 10.01 2.98
C HIS A 94 9.75 11.29 2.18
N THR A 95 10.50 11.44 1.10
CA THR A 95 10.30 12.43 0.05
C THR A 95 10.13 11.72 -1.28
N ILE A 96 9.32 12.29 -2.16
CA ILE A 96 9.04 11.78 -3.50
C ILE A 96 9.40 12.89 -4.49
N THR A 97 10.34 12.64 -5.37
CA THR A 97 10.80 13.60 -6.39
C THR A 97 10.65 12.99 -7.76
N GLN A 98 9.85 13.59 -8.63
CA GLN A 98 9.78 13.18 -10.03
C GLN A 98 11.08 13.52 -10.73
N THR A 99 11.69 12.54 -11.37
CA THR A 99 12.98 12.69 -12.06
C THR A 99 12.84 12.72 -13.57
N ARG A 100 11.96 11.90 -14.12
CA ARG A 100 11.72 11.78 -15.57
C ARG A 100 10.27 11.37 -15.83
N SER A 101 9.76 11.71 -17.01
CA SER A 101 8.43 11.27 -17.46
C SER A 101 8.33 11.17 -18.96
N GLY A 102 7.43 10.32 -19.43
CA GLY A 102 6.91 10.24 -20.79
C GLY A 102 5.39 10.25 -20.75
N ASP A 103 4.76 9.96 -21.89
CA ASP A 103 3.29 10.03 -22.01
C ASP A 103 2.56 8.99 -21.14
N SER A 104 3.19 7.85 -20.93
CA SER A 104 2.59 6.71 -20.22
C SER A 104 3.43 6.16 -19.06
N TRP A 105 4.50 6.83 -18.69
CA TRP A 105 5.37 6.41 -17.59
C TRP A 105 5.97 7.62 -16.86
N VAL A 106 6.23 7.43 -15.56
CA VAL A 106 6.87 8.42 -14.70
C VAL A 106 7.86 7.73 -13.79
N HIS A 107 9.05 8.31 -13.65
CA HIS A 107 10.08 7.89 -12.71
C HIS A 107 10.15 8.85 -11.53
N PHE A 108 10.28 8.27 -10.34
CA PHE A 108 10.48 9.00 -9.10
C PHE A 108 11.73 8.51 -8.38
N GLU A 109 12.41 9.43 -7.73
CA GLU A 109 13.36 9.15 -6.67
C GLU A 109 12.62 9.27 -5.33
N VAL A 110 12.75 8.24 -4.51
CA VAL A 110 12.21 8.23 -3.15
C VAL A 110 13.37 8.17 -2.18
N ILE A 111 13.47 9.17 -1.30
CA ILE A 111 14.38 9.14 -0.15
C ILE A 111 13.55 8.82 1.08
N LEU A 112 13.93 7.78 1.79
CA LEU A 112 13.20 7.25 2.93
C LEU A 112 14.12 7.20 4.15
N LEU A 113 13.66 7.69 5.29
CA LEU A 113 14.30 7.56 6.58
C LEU A 113 13.67 6.38 7.33
N ASP A 114 14.43 5.33 7.57
CA ASP A 114 13.94 4.16 8.29
C ASP A 114 13.87 4.40 9.82
N LYS A 115 13.34 3.44 10.55
CA LYS A 115 13.19 3.51 12.00
C LYS A 115 14.53 3.44 12.77
N GLU A 116 15.59 2.96 12.14
CA GLU A 116 16.98 2.99 12.64
C GLU A 116 17.70 4.29 12.29
N LYS A 117 17.00 5.30 11.72
CA LYS A 117 17.52 6.60 11.30
C LYS A 117 18.60 6.52 10.20
N THR A 118 18.46 5.56 9.31
CA THR A 118 19.25 5.44 8.09
C THR A 118 18.44 5.90 6.89
N TYR A 119 19.06 6.71 6.03
CA TYR A 119 18.45 7.11 4.77
C TYR A 119 18.71 6.08 3.69
N HIS A 120 17.66 5.79 2.92
CA HIS A 120 17.70 4.89 1.77
C HIS A 120 17.08 5.58 0.56
N LYS A 121 17.70 5.41 -0.59
CA LYS A 121 17.17 5.87 -1.87
C LYS A 121 16.61 4.68 -2.65
N PHE A 122 15.45 4.91 -3.27
CA PHE A 122 14.82 3.98 -4.20
C PHE A 122 14.47 4.71 -5.50
N ASN A 123 14.61 4.01 -6.62
CA ASN A 123 14.02 4.42 -7.88
C ASN A 123 12.66 3.73 -8.05
N TRP A 124 11.64 4.51 -8.38
CA TRP A 124 10.26 4.05 -8.49
C TRP A 124 9.73 4.36 -9.88
N GLN A 125 9.13 3.39 -10.54
CA GLN A 125 8.53 3.58 -11.85
C GLN A 125 7.04 3.28 -11.80
N VAL A 126 6.25 4.19 -12.35
CA VAL A 126 4.80 4.08 -12.47
C VAL A 126 4.44 4.19 -13.94
N GLU A 127 3.59 3.31 -14.42
CA GLU A 127 3.13 3.30 -15.81
C GLU A 127 1.60 3.30 -15.89
N LYS A 128 1.08 3.95 -16.93
CA LYS A 128 -0.35 3.91 -17.23
C LYS A 128 -0.69 2.56 -17.85
N TYR A 129 -1.60 1.84 -17.22
CA TYR A 129 -2.07 0.55 -17.74
C TYR A 129 -3.01 0.76 -18.93
N SER A 130 -2.73 0.10 -20.04
CA SER A 130 -3.49 0.20 -21.30
C SER A 130 -4.25 -1.08 -21.65
N GLY A 131 -4.37 -2.03 -20.71
CA GLY A 131 -5.13 -3.26 -20.93
C GLY A 131 -6.62 -3.08 -20.63
N ASP A 132 -7.40 -4.13 -20.91
CA ASP A 132 -8.83 -4.13 -20.64
C ASP A 132 -9.17 -4.21 -19.16
N GLY A 133 -10.42 -3.88 -18.81
CA GLY A 133 -10.97 -4.04 -17.48
C GLY A 133 -10.83 -2.81 -16.58
N PRO A 134 -11.06 -2.98 -15.27
CA PRO A 134 -11.18 -1.85 -14.34
C PRO A 134 -9.88 -1.10 -14.09
N LEU A 135 -8.72 -1.66 -14.47
CA LEU A 135 -7.42 -1.03 -14.34
C LEU A 135 -7.05 -0.16 -15.56
N ASN A 136 -7.86 -0.19 -16.63
CA ASN A 136 -7.57 0.61 -17.83
C ASN A 136 -7.40 2.09 -17.48
N ASN A 137 -6.35 2.73 -18.01
CA ASN A 137 -5.94 4.10 -17.72
C ASN A 137 -5.54 4.39 -16.25
N CYS A 138 -5.44 3.39 -15.39
CA CYS A 138 -4.87 3.57 -14.05
C CYS A 138 -3.35 3.63 -14.11
N TRP A 139 -2.77 4.48 -13.28
CA TRP A 139 -1.33 4.50 -13.02
C TRP A 139 -0.97 3.43 -12.00
N LEU A 140 -0.01 2.57 -12.33
CA LEU A 140 0.37 1.41 -11.51
C LEU A 140 1.89 1.27 -11.45
N THR A 141 2.42 0.82 -10.32
CA THR A 141 3.85 0.62 -10.12
C THR A 141 4.37 -0.59 -10.88
N THR A 142 5.32 -0.37 -11.77
CA THR A 142 5.98 -1.43 -12.55
C THR A 142 7.31 -1.88 -11.95
N MET A 143 8.01 -0.97 -11.24
CA MET A 143 9.33 -1.27 -10.69
C MET A 143 9.62 -0.43 -9.45
N VAL A 144 10.25 -1.06 -8.47
CA VAL A 144 10.95 -0.42 -7.36
C VAL A 144 12.33 -1.02 -7.28
N SER A 145 13.38 -0.19 -7.29
CA SER A 145 14.76 -0.66 -7.23
C SER A 145 15.11 -1.28 -5.87
N SER A 146 16.24 -1.97 -5.81
CA SER A 146 16.89 -2.26 -4.52
C SER A 146 17.26 -0.95 -3.80
N PRO A 147 17.35 -0.94 -2.45
CA PRO A 147 17.74 0.23 -1.71
C PRO A 147 19.19 0.62 -1.97
N GLU A 148 19.45 1.92 -2.05
CA GLU A 148 20.77 2.51 -2.00
C GLU A 148 20.94 3.23 -0.66
N PRO A 149 21.79 2.75 0.26
CA PRO A 149 22.02 3.43 1.54
C PRO A 149 22.70 4.78 1.33
N LEU A 150 22.19 5.83 1.98
CA LEU A 150 22.75 7.19 1.91
C LEU A 150 23.45 7.64 3.21
N GLY A 151 23.46 6.79 4.22
CA GLY A 151 24.04 7.07 5.52
C GLY A 151 23.01 7.41 6.59
N SER A 152 23.50 7.65 7.82
CA SER A 152 22.65 7.90 8.99
C SER A 152 22.29 9.38 9.12
N SER A 153 21.09 9.66 9.64
CA SER A 153 20.77 10.99 10.14
C SER A 153 21.51 11.22 11.46
N ILE A 154 22.19 12.34 11.56
CA ILE A 154 22.88 12.77 12.80
C ILE A 154 21.83 13.28 13.80
#